data_4b523f52f9b794d95c21310bc2434942
#
_entry.id   4b523f52f9b794d95c21310bc2434942
#
_cell.length_a   1.000
_cell.length_b   1.000
_cell.length_c   1.000
_cell.angle_alpha   90.00
_cell.angle_beta   90.00
_cell.angle_gamma   90.00
#
_symmetry.space_group_name_H-M   'P 1'
#
loop_
_entity.id
_entity.type
_entity.pdbx_description
1 polymer ?
#
loop_
_entity_poly.entity_id
_entity_poly.type
_entity_poly.pdbx_seq_one_letter_code
_entity_poly.pdbx_strand_id
1 'polypeptide(L)'
;MPPYLPESDSRKSLIWFYVEVLLLAGFFFLVVGGPPPDVNEAHYLTKAKHYWDASFAPQDFFLNSVDAHLAFYWSIGWLTKYCSLTVTAWLGRWLSWILLAGGLTSISRSLGHRCGYGIICGAMFFLLQTNCHLAGEWVVGGLEAKGLAFGFCFFALSCAIRKKWKSVWLLLGAAMAYHVLVGGWITLLLVLYRTVALIKKRSFDMSELTAGVIGLCIGLIGLVPVWGLGGPAEAAVVHQANHISVHVRLPHHLLFSSFQFERLLKFGLLVVGGVLVWWRAAPHVPENLSVLLRLALLSIGLCVTGILLDFGLTADSPLQNSLLRYYWFRTSDVLVPLGAAFGGVSLANALAARGRGMAKALIIATAVMVVWPVWEFQNARFWDPRARGDALGLPQATISDPHRQRAVSLRIERHFLACCQWIRRHTPTEAVVITPVRQQTFKWNALRAEVVTRKDMPQDASGLVDWYNRQVTLYAVRSGRRGLRQQSNDEIASSAKLFTASYLLISQFSVAGEHRFDGDARFIKHFPTEGDHSYYAVYEVRHE
;
A
#
# COMPACT_ATOMS: atom_id res chain seq x y z
N MET A 1 -17.86 27.02 -27.83
CA MET A 1 -17.06 25.90 -28.40
C MET A 1 -15.61 26.32 -28.36
N PRO A 2 -14.67 25.60 -27.81
CA PRO A 2 -13.27 25.90 -28.01
C PRO A 2 -12.92 25.64 -29.49
N PRO A 3 -12.02 26.43 -30.10
CA PRO A 3 -11.66 26.26 -31.49
C PRO A 3 -11.06 24.89 -31.75
N TYR A 4 -11.47 24.24 -32.83
CA TYR A 4 -10.88 22.99 -33.33
C TYR A 4 -9.39 23.24 -33.60
N LEU A 5 -8.53 22.59 -32.85
CA LEU A 5 -7.08 22.63 -33.09
C LEU A 5 -6.80 21.90 -34.41
N PRO A 6 -5.94 22.42 -35.30
CA PRO A 6 -5.57 21.74 -36.53
C PRO A 6 -4.87 20.39 -36.24
N GLU A 7 -5.00 19.39 -37.12
CA GLU A 7 -4.50 17.99 -36.94
C GLU A 7 -3.02 17.91 -36.54
N SER A 8 -2.17 18.80 -37.01
CA SER A 8 -0.76 18.88 -36.61
C SER A 8 -0.54 19.19 -35.13
N ASP A 9 -1.46 19.96 -34.51
CA ASP A 9 -1.40 20.30 -33.08
C ASP A 9 -1.93 19.16 -32.20
N SER A 10 -2.84 18.33 -32.72
CA SER A 10 -3.35 17.15 -32.00
C SER A 10 -2.24 16.09 -31.82
N ARG A 11 -1.44 15.83 -32.84
CA ARG A 11 -0.31 14.87 -32.79
C ARG A 11 0.80 15.35 -31.85
N LYS A 12 1.16 16.63 -31.89
CA LYS A 12 2.12 17.22 -30.95
C LYS A 12 1.62 17.14 -29.50
N SER A 13 0.34 17.42 -29.27
CA SER A 13 -0.29 17.33 -27.95
C SER A 13 -0.25 15.91 -27.41
N LEU A 14 -0.45 14.89 -28.25
CA LEU A 14 -0.38 13.47 -27.87
C LEU A 14 1.04 13.05 -27.52
N ILE A 15 2.04 13.46 -28.31
CA ILE A 15 3.46 13.19 -28.02
C ILE A 15 3.83 13.79 -26.66
N TRP A 16 3.48 15.04 -26.43
CA TRP A 16 3.75 15.69 -25.14
C TRP A 16 3.04 15.02 -23.96
N PHE A 17 1.84 14.47 -24.16
CA PHE A 17 1.17 13.67 -23.13
C PHE A 17 2.02 12.46 -22.70
N TYR A 18 2.51 11.67 -23.66
CA TYR A 18 3.37 10.52 -23.35
C TYR A 18 4.71 10.92 -22.74
N VAL A 19 5.31 12.01 -23.19
CA VAL A 19 6.54 12.57 -22.59
C VAL A 19 6.30 12.93 -21.12
N GLU A 20 5.21 13.63 -20.81
CA GLU A 20 4.87 13.97 -19.41
C GLU A 20 4.64 12.72 -18.56
N VAL A 21 3.95 11.70 -19.09
CA VAL A 21 3.71 10.44 -18.39
C VAL A 21 5.03 9.73 -18.08
N LEU A 22 5.94 9.65 -19.04
CA LEU A 22 7.25 9.01 -18.84
C LEU A 22 8.13 9.79 -17.87
N LEU A 23 8.13 11.12 -17.94
CA LEU A 23 8.88 11.97 -17.01
C LEU A 23 8.33 11.88 -15.59
N LEU A 24 7.01 11.83 -15.42
CA LEU A 24 6.38 11.67 -14.10
C LEU A 24 6.60 10.25 -13.54
N ALA A 25 6.51 9.22 -14.39
CA ALA A 25 6.86 7.85 -13.97
C ALA A 25 8.35 7.73 -13.60
N GLY A 26 9.23 8.41 -14.35
CA GLY A 26 10.65 8.55 -14.01
C GLY A 26 10.88 9.26 -12.68
N PHE A 27 10.12 10.31 -12.38
CA PHE A 27 10.13 10.94 -11.06
C PHE A 27 9.72 9.96 -9.96
N PHE A 28 8.66 9.16 -10.17
CA PHE A 28 8.26 8.12 -9.19
C PHE A 28 9.38 7.10 -8.97
N PHE A 29 10.04 6.66 -10.05
CA PHE A 29 11.22 5.81 -9.91
C PHE A 29 12.31 6.47 -9.05
N LEU A 30 12.59 7.75 -9.26
CA LEU A 30 13.61 8.47 -8.49
C LEU A 30 13.27 8.62 -7.00
N VAL A 31 11.99 8.71 -6.63
CA VAL A 31 11.57 8.95 -5.24
C VAL A 31 11.16 7.68 -4.47
N VAL A 32 10.80 6.58 -5.15
CA VAL A 32 10.38 5.32 -4.50
C VAL A 32 10.98 4.06 -5.12
N GLY A 33 11.86 4.16 -6.10
CA GLY A 33 12.39 3.05 -6.89
C GLY A 33 13.47 2.20 -6.20
N GLY A 34 13.36 1.96 -4.89
CA GLY A 34 14.28 1.10 -4.15
C GLY A 34 14.27 -0.36 -4.66
N PRO A 35 15.31 -1.17 -4.34
CA PRO A 35 15.35 -2.58 -4.72
C PRO A 35 14.14 -3.36 -4.18
N PRO A 36 13.56 -4.30 -4.97
CA PRO A 36 12.51 -5.19 -4.47
C PRO A 36 13.04 -6.16 -3.39
N PRO A 37 12.17 -6.64 -2.49
CA PRO A 37 10.78 -6.23 -2.32
C PRO A 37 10.63 -4.94 -1.51
N ASP A 38 9.63 -4.13 -1.84
CA ASP A 38 9.14 -3.04 -1.00
C ASP A 38 8.09 -3.58 0.00
N VAL A 39 7.58 -2.70 0.88
CA VAL A 39 6.82 -3.02 2.10
C VAL A 39 5.75 -4.11 1.95
N ASN A 40 4.97 -4.11 0.87
CA ASN A 40 3.89 -5.09 0.68
C ASN A 40 4.13 -6.04 -0.50
N GLU A 41 5.20 -5.86 -1.27
CA GLU A 41 5.43 -6.66 -2.47
C GLU A 41 5.63 -8.14 -2.17
N ALA A 42 6.35 -8.46 -1.07
CA ALA A 42 6.53 -9.84 -0.65
C ALA A 42 5.17 -10.51 -0.38
N HIS A 43 4.26 -9.81 0.31
CA HIS A 43 2.91 -10.27 0.59
C HIS A 43 2.11 -10.56 -0.69
N TYR A 44 2.06 -9.59 -1.62
CA TYR A 44 1.27 -9.73 -2.85
C TYR A 44 1.86 -10.73 -3.84
N LEU A 45 3.17 -10.68 -4.09
CA LEU A 45 3.80 -11.47 -5.14
C LEU A 45 4.07 -12.92 -4.73
N THR A 46 4.35 -13.20 -3.46
CA THR A 46 4.46 -14.60 -3.00
C THR A 46 3.10 -15.29 -3.02
N LYS A 47 2.03 -14.57 -2.62
CA LYS A 47 0.65 -15.08 -2.72
C LYS A 47 0.25 -15.33 -4.17
N ALA A 48 0.53 -14.40 -5.09
CA ALA A 48 0.28 -14.57 -6.51
C ALA A 48 1.09 -15.73 -7.12
N LYS A 49 2.36 -15.91 -6.70
CA LYS A 49 3.17 -17.04 -7.14
C LYS A 49 2.56 -18.37 -6.70
N HIS A 50 2.14 -18.47 -5.43
CA HIS A 50 1.49 -19.68 -4.92
C HIS A 50 0.16 -19.98 -5.64
N TYR A 51 -0.63 -18.94 -5.94
CA TYR A 51 -1.87 -19.07 -6.72
C TYR A 51 -1.63 -19.76 -8.08
N TRP A 52 -0.53 -19.47 -8.75
CA TRP A 52 -0.16 -20.05 -10.04
C TRP A 52 0.71 -21.30 -9.95
N ASP A 53 1.34 -21.54 -8.81
CA ASP A 53 2.24 -22.66 -8.55
C ASP A 53 2.09 -23.12 -7.09
N ALA A 54 1.15 -24.02 -6.86
CA ALA A 54 0.85 -24.56 -5.53
C ALA A 54 2.05 -25.34 -4.90
N SER A 55 3.08 -25.69 -5.69
CA SER A 55 4.31 -26.31 -5.16
C SER A 55 5.23 -25.28 -4.50
N PHE A 56 5.02 -24.00 -4.71
CA PHE A 56 5.74 -22.93 -4.04
C PHE A 56 5.30 -22.80 -2.58
N ALA A 57 6.15 -23.19 -1.63
CA ALA A 57 5.89 -23.16 -0.19
C ALA A 57 4.50 -23.78 0.17
N PRO A 58 4.27 -25.08 -0.15
CA PRO A 58 2.94 -25.70 -0.13
C PRO A 58 2.31 -25.75 1.26
N GLN A 59 3.12 -25.72 2.32
CA GLN A 59 2.68 -25.77 3.72
C GLN A 59 2.51 -24.38 4.35
N ASP A 60 2.66 -23.29 3.58
CA ASP A 60 2.58 -21.94 4.14
C ASP A 60 1.15 -21.57 4.54
N PHE A 61 0.99 -21.17 5.77
CA PHE A 61 -0.31 -20.80 6.34
C PHE A 61 -1.00 -19.65 5.59
N PHE A 62 -0.26 -18.56 5.32
CA PHE A 62 -0.83 -17.40 4.64
C PHE A 62 -1.09 -17.68 3.17
N LEU A 63 -0.19 -18.37 2.48
CA LEU A 63 -0.34 -18.64 1.05
C LEU A 63 -1.53 -19.56 0.76
N ASN A 64 -1.88 -20.46 1.68
CA ASN A 64 -3.07 -21.32 1.59
C ASN A 64 -4.38 -20.66 2.04
N SER A 65 -4.35 -19.42 2.53
CA SER A 65 -5.57 -18.68 2.89
C SER A 65 -6.38 -18.23 1.67
N VAL A 66 -7.58 -17.69 1.88
CA VAL A 66 -8.47 -17.25 0.79
C VAL A 66 -7.81 -16.17 -0.08
N ASP A 67 -8.04 -16.28 -1.40
CA ASP A 67 -7.49 -15.37 -2.42
C ASP A 67 -8.43 -14.17 -2.65
N ALA A 68 -8.02 -12.98 -2.24
CA ALA A 68 -8.85 -11.77 -2.31
C ALA A 68 -8.55 -10.84 -3.50
N HIS A 69 -7.41 -11.02 -4.18
CA HIS A 69 -6.93 -10.09 -5.22
C HIS A 69 -6.84 -10.77 -6.61
N LEU A 70 -7.93 -11.41 -7.07
CA LEU A 70 -7.92 -12.21 -8.30
C LEU A 70 -7.47 -11.42 -9.53
N ALA A 71 -7.96 -10.19 -9.73
CA ALA A 71 -7.55 -9.37 -10.89
C ALA A 71 -6.04 -9.11 -10.89
N PHE A 72 -5.42 -8.91 -9.72
CA PHE A 72 -3.98 -8.77 -9.60
C PHE A 72 -3.25 -10.09 -9.92
N TYR A 73 -3.75 -11.24 -9.43
CA TYR A 73 -3.13 -12.54 -9.68
C TYR A 73 -3.23 -12.93 -11.17
N TRP A 74 -4.36 -12.67 -11.81
CA TRP A 74 -4.58 -12.98 -13.24
C TRP A 74 -3.82 -12.06 -14.20
N SER A 75 -3.49 -10.85 -13.77
CA SER A 75 -2.74 -9.89 -14.60
C SER A 75 -1.24 -9.95 -14.31
N ILE A 76 -0.74 -9.11 -13.39
CA ILE A 76 0.70 -9.03 -13.10
C ILE A 76 1.20 -10.26 -12.34
N GLY A 77 0.38 -10.81 -11.44
CA GLY A 77 0.73 -12.00 -10.68
C GLY A 77 1.04 -13.22 -11.55
N TRP A 78 0.39 -13.34 -12.71
CA TRP A 78 0.66 -14.38 -13.70
C TRP A 78 2.13 -14.42 -14.16
N LEU A 79 2.81 -13.28 -14.22
CA LEU A 79 4.22 -13.21 -14.58
C LEU A 79 5.12 -13.99 -13.63
N THR A 80 4.72 -14.20 -12.37
CA THR A 80 5.49 -14.99 -11.41
C THR A 80 5.68 -16.45 -11.82
N LYS A 81 4.87 -16.94 -12.75
CA LYS A 81 5.00 -18.27 -13.33
C LYS A 81 6.24 -18.40 -14.23
N TYR A 82 6.62 -17.34 -14.90
CA TYR A 82 7.70 -17.32 -15.90
C TYR A 82 8.90 -16.48 -15.49
N CYS A 83 8.70 -15.51 -14.61
CA CYS A 83 9.72 -14.56 -14.18
C CYS A 83 10.02 -14.73 -12.68
N SER A 84 11.21 -14.31 -12.27
CA SER A 84 11.51 -14.20 -10.84
C SER A 84 10.61 -13.14 -10.18
N LEU A 85 10.40 -13.28 -8.86
CA LEU A 85 9.63 -12.29 -8.08
C LEU A 85 10.18 -10.87 -8.26
N THR A 86 11.52 -10.73 -8.29
CA THR A 86 12.19 -9.44 -8.49
C THR A 86 11.90 -8.82 -9.86
N VAL A 87 11.95 -9.61 -10.94
CA VAL A 87 11.62 -9.13 -12.29
C VAL A 87 10.15 -8.76 -12.38
N THR A 88 9.26 -9.60 -11.82
CA THR A 88 7.82 -9.32 -11.77
C THR A 88 7.52 -8.02 -11.00
N ALA A 89 8.20 -7.80 -9.88
CA ALA A 89 8.06 -6.56 -9.10
C ALA A 89 8.45 -5.33 -9.93
N TRP A 90 9.58 -5.35 -10.61
CA TRP A 90 10.01 -4.22 -11.46
C TRP A 90 9.05 -3.94 -12.62
N LEU A 91 8.62 -4.98 -13.35
CA LEU A 91 7.66 -4.83 -14.45
C LEU A 91 6.33 -4.26 -13.94
N GLY A 92 5.83 -4.80 -12.83
CA GLY A 92 4.58 -4.34 -12.23
C GLY A 92 4.66 -2.92 -11.66
N ARG A 93 5.79 -2.52 -11.05
CA ARG A 93 6.02 -1.15 -10.60
C ARG A 93 5.96 -0.16 -11.76
N TRP A 94 6.70 -0.41 -12.83
CA TRP A 94 6.69 0.45 -14.00
C TRP A 94 5.29 0.57 -14.60
N LEU A 95 4.55 -0.54 -14.70
CA LEU A 95 3.16 -0.50 -15.16
C LEU A 95 2.28 0.36 -14.22
N SER A 96 2.39 0.17 -12.90
CA SER A 96 1.66 0.96 -11.90
C SER A 96 2.02 2.44 -11.98
N TRP A 97 3.30 2.79 -12.04
CA TRP A 97 3.74 4.19 -12.12
C TRP A 97 3.32 4.86 -13.43
N ILE A 98 3.37 4.18 -14.56
CA ILE A 98 2.88 4.70 -15.85
C ILE A 98 1.37 4.91 -15.80
N LEU A 99 0.62 3.98 -15.21
CA LEU A 99 -0.84 4.10 -15.07
C LEU A 99 -1.22 5.28 -14.16
N LEU A 100 -0.56 5.45 -13.02
CA LEU A 100 -0.74 6.57 -12.10
C LEU A 100 -0.36 7.90 -12.76
N ALA A 101 0.81 7.97 -13.38
CA ALA A 101 1.28 9.16 -14.09
C ALA A 101 0.34 9.55 -15.23
N GLY A 102 -0.14 8.56 -16.00
CA GLY A 102 -1.13 8.76 -17.07
C GLY A 102 -2.44 9.33 -16.55
N GLY A 103 -2.95 8.78 -15.43
CA GLY A 103 -4.17 9.26 -14.78
C GLY A 103 -4.01 10.72 -14.29
N LEU A 104 -2.93 11.03 -13.58
CA LEU A 104 -2.63 12.39 -13.08
C LEU A 104 -2.44 13.40 -14.23
N THR A 105 -1.67 13.05 -15.27
CA THR A 105 -1.52 13.88 -16.46
C THR A 105 -2.84 14.08 -17.19
N SER A 106 -3.69 13.04 -17.26
CA SER A 106 -5.03 13.13 -17.85
C SER A 106 -5.94 14.08 -17.08
N ILE A 107 -5.88 14.10 -15.73
CA ILE A 107 -6.59 15.08 -14.89
C ILE A 107 -6.09 16.51 -15.24
N SER A 108 -4.78 16.73 -15.30
CA SER A 108 -4.19 18.03 -15.64
C SER A 108 -4.71 18.55 -16.99
N ARG A 109 -4.72 17.69 -18.02
CA ARG A 109 -5.24 18.03 -19.35
C ARG A 109 -6.75 18.29 -19.33
N SER A 110 -7.52 17.59 -18.50
CA SER A 110 -8.96 17.79 -18.35
C SER A 110 -9.31 19.13 -17.72
N LEU A 111 -8.39 19.69 -16.93
CA LEU A 111 -8.49 21.04 -16.35
C LEU A 111 -8.02 22.15 -17.32
N GLY A 112 -7.57 21.81 -18.53
CA GLY A 112 -7.06 22.76 -19.50
C GLY A 112 -5.64 23.27 -19.23
N HIS A 113 -4.88 22.57 -18.41
CA HIS A 113 -3.49 22.94 -18.14
C HIS A 113 -2.60 22.72 -19.38
N ARG A 114 -1.58 23.58 -19.55
CA ARG A 114 -0.57 23.48 -20.62
C ARG A 114 0.33 22.27 -20.44
N CYS A 115 1.10 21.94 -21.48
CA CYS A 115 2.14 20.93 -21.42
C CYS A 115 3.13 21.21 -20.27
N GLY A 116 3.59 20.15 -19.58
CA GLY A 116 4.48 20.21 -18.42
C GLY A 116 3.76 20.32 -17.06
N TYR A 117 2.54 20.84 -17.02
CA TYR A 117 1.81 20.99 -15.75
C TYR A 117 1.37 19.65 -15.15
N GLY A 118 1.23 18.60 -15.96
CA GLY A 118 0.96 17.26 -15.45
C GLY A 118 2.05 16.75 -14.51
N ILE A 119 3.31 17.04 -14.83
CA ILE A 119 4.46 16.68 -13.97
C ILE A 119 4.41 17.46 -12.66
N ILE A 120 4.16 18.77 -12.73
CA ILE A 120 4.07 19.65 -11.55
C ILE A 120 2.96 19.19 -10.61
N CYS A 121 1.74 18.98 -11.14
CA CYS A 121 0.60 18.51 -10.36
C CYS A 121 0.87 17.13 -9.74
N GLY A 122 1.44 16.20 -10.51
CA GLY A 122 1.75 14.85 -10.03
C GLY A 122 2.83 14.83 -8.95
N ALA A 123 3.88 15.64 -9.11
CA ALA A 123 4.92 15.78 -8.09
C ALA A 123 4.39 16.44 -6.81
N MET A 124 3.60 17.53 -6.93
CA MET A 124 2.95 18.16 -5.77
C MET A 124 1.98 17.20 -5.07
N PHE A 125 1.17 16.45 -5.84
CA PHE A 125 0.30 15.43 -5.27
C PHE A 125 1.11 14.41 -4.46
N PHE A 126 2.17 13.86 -5.04
CA PHE A 126 3.05 12.91 -4.34
C PHE A 126 3.58 13.48 -3.02
N LEU A 127 4.11 14.70 -3.04
CA LEU A 127 4.67 15.34 -1.86
C LEU A 127 3.63 15.60 -0.77
N LEU A 128 2.48 16.14 -1.14
CA LEU A 128 1.40 16.39 -0.19
C LEU A 128 0.83 15.10 0.38
N GLN A 129 0.61 14.10 -0.46
CA GLN A 129 0.07 12.80 -0.07
C GLN A 129 1.03 12.05 0.87
N THR A 130 2.33 12.08 0.61
CA THR A 130 3.33 11.40 1.44
C THR A 130 3.52 12.07 2.80
N ASN A 131 3.41 13.41 2.88
CA ASN A 131 3.71 14.16 4.10
C ASN A 131 2.48 14.57 4.92
N CYS A 132 1.30 14.66 4.29
CA CYS A 132 0.07 15.19 4.89
C CYS A 132 -1.07 14.16 4.88
N HIS A 133 -0.78 12.90 5.16
CA HIS A 133 -1.79 11.86 5.31
C HIS A 133 -2.23 11.70 6.77
N LEU A 134 -3.47 11.29 6.97
CA LEU A 134 -4.09 11.05 8.27
C LEU A 134 -3.92 9.58 8.71
N ALA A 135 -4.39 8.67 7.87
CA ALA A 135 -4.46 7.24 8.14
C ALA A 135 -3.32 6.43 7.49
N GLY A 136 -2.29 7.08 6.96
CA GLY A 136 -1.14 6.41 6.39
C GLY A 136 -1.39 5.73 5.05
N GLU A 137 -2.34 6.22 4.23
CA GLU A 137 -2.48 5.74 2.87
C GLU A 137 -1.33 6.28 2.01
N TRP A 138 -0.86 5.47 1.09
CA TRP A 138 0.12 5.84 0.09
C TRP A 138 -0.28 5.26 -1.27
N VAL A 139 -0.01 6.00 -2.34
CA VAL A 139 -0.45 5.71 -3.71
C VAL A 139 0.72 5.28 -4.58
N VAL A 140 1.84 5.97 -4.47
CA VAL A 140 3.06 5.72 -5.23
C VAL A 140 4.06 4.97 -4.37
N GLY A 141 4.51 3.81 -4.81
CA GLY A 141 5.43 2.96 -4.06
C GLY A 141 5.74 1.66 -4.79
N GLY A 142 5.96 0.58 -4.06
CA GLY A 142 6.10 -0.77 -4.59
C GLY A 142 4.83 -1.30 -5.25
N LEU A 143 4.94 -2.48 -5.85
CA LEU A 143 3.83 -3.11 -6.56
C LEU A 143 2.77 -3.64 -5.59
N GLU A 144 1.58 -3.07 -5.67
CA GLU A 144 0.38 -3.50 -4.94
C GLU A 144 -0.87 -3.39 -5.82
N ALA A 145 -1.89 -4.20 -5.52
CA ALA A 145 -3.17 -4.13 -6.21
C ALA A 145 -3.82 -2.73 -6.12
N LYS A 146 -3.66 -2.05 -4.97
CA LYS A 146 -4.21 -0.69 -4.79
C LYS A 146 -3.56 0.37 -5.67
N GLY A 147 -2.27 0.28 -6.00
CA GLY A 147 -1.59 1.23 -6.90
C GLY A 147 -2.22 1.22 -8.29
N LEU A 148 -2.52 0.02 -8.81
CA LEU A 148 -3.23 -0.14 -10.07
C LEU A 148 -4.68 0.39 -9.98
N ALA A 149 -5.39 0.11 -8.89
CA ALA A 149 -6.74 0.62 -8.65
C ALA A 149 -6.77 2.16 -8.64
N PHE A 150 -5.82 2.83 -7.96
CA PHE A 150 -5.71 4.29 -7.99
C PHE A 150 -5.43 4.84 -9.39
N GLY A 151 -4.62 4.16 -10.20
CA GLY A 151 -4.41 4.56 -11.60
C GLY A 151 -5.72 4.61 -12.37
N PHE A 152 -6.57 3.56 -12.29
CA PHE A 152 -7.90 3.56 -12.90
C PHE A 152 -8.81 4.64 -12.29
N CYS A 153 -8.76 4.85 -10.98
CA CYS A 153 -9.51 5.94 -10.33
C CYS A 153 -9.13 7.31 -10.88
N PHE A 154 -7.85 7.60 -11.09
CA PHE A 154 -7.41 8.89 -11.65
C PHE A 154 -7.86 9.09 -13.08
N PHE A 155 -7.87 8.07 -13.92
CA PHE A 155 -8.48 8.13 -15.23
C PHE A 155 -10.00 8.34 -15.14
N ALA A 156 -10.69 7.68 -14.20
CA ALA A 156 -12.12 7.89 -13.96
C ALA A 156 -12.42 9.35 -13.55
N LEU A 157 -11.61 9.93 -12.65
CA LEU A 157 -11.70 11.34 -12.26
C LEU A 157 -11.49 12.28 -13.46
N SER A 158 -10.50 12.01 -14.32
CA SER A 158 -10.29 12.75 -15.57
C SER A 158 -11.53 12.68 -16.48
N CYS A 159 -12.14 11.50 -16.61
CA CYS A 159 -13.37 11.32 -17.37
C CYS A 159 -14.56 12.05 -16.73
N ALA A 160 -14.68 12.05 -15.39
CA ALA A 160 -15.73 12.77 -14.67
C ALA A 160 -15.63 14.29 -14.89
N ILE A 161 -14.43 14.85 -14.86
CA ILE A 161 -14.15 16.27 -15.18
C ILE A 161 -14.62 16.60 -16.61
N ARG A 162 -14.39 15.68 -17.56
CA ARG A 162 -14.84 15.81 -18.97
C ARG A 162 -16.29 15.41 -19.19
N LYS A 163 -17.04 15.05 -18.14
CA LYS A 163 -18.44 14.58 -18.18
C LYS A 163 -18.64 13.30 -19.03
N LYS A 164 -17.60 12.48 -19.19
CA LYS A 164 -17.62 11.20 -19.94
C LYS A 164 -18.04 10.05 -19.01
N TRP A 165 -19.30 10.07 -18.54
CA TRP A 165 -19.77 9.20 -17.46
C TRP A 165 -19.71 7.70 -17.76
N LYS A 166 -19.93 7.29 -19.03
CA LYS A 166 -19.78 5.88 -19.44
C LYS A 166 -18.39 5.34 -19.11
N SER A 167 -17.35 6.08 -19.50
CA SER A 167 -15.97 5.72 -19.21
C SER A 167 -15.66 5.76 -17.70
N VAL A 168 -16.30 6.65 -16.95
CA VAL A 168 -16.16 6.70 -15.47
C VAL A 168 -16.54 5.36 -14.86
N TRP A 169 -17.74 4.84 -15.20
CA TRP A 169 -18.24 3.60 -14.58
C TRP A 169 -17.41 2.38 -14.97
N LEU A 170 -16.95 2.27 -16.21
CA LEU A 170 -16.09 1.18 -16.65
C LEU A 170 -14.73 1.19 -15.93
N LEU A 171 -14.11 2.37 -15.79
CA LEU A 171 -12.83 2.53 -15.11
C LEU A 171 -12.93 2.27 -13.61
N LEU A 172 -14.05 2.66 -12.98
CA LEU A 172 -14.30 2.35 -11.57
C LEU A 172 -14.55 0.86 -11.35
N GLY A 173 -15.22 0.18 -12.30
CA GLY A 173 -15.33 -1.26 -12.30
C GLY A 173 -13.95 -1.94 -12.31
N ALA A 174 -13.06 -1.49 -13.19
CA ALA A 174 -11.67 -1.98 -13.21
C ALA A 174 -10.94 -1.68 -11.88
N ALA A 175 -11.11 -0.49 -11.31
CA ALA A 175 -10.53 -0.16 -10.01
C ALA A 175 -11.02 -1.08 -8.89
N MET A 176 -12.33 -1.38 -8.83
CA MET A 176 -12.92 -2.32 -7.86
C MET A 176 -12.41 -3.74 -8.07
N ALA A 177 -12.21 -4.18 -9.32
CA ALA A 177 -11.68 -5.50 -9.63
C ALA A 177 -10.29 -5.71 -9.03
N TYR A 178 -9.42 -4.68 -9.07
CA TYR A 178 -8.10 -4.75 -8.45
C TYR A 178 -8.12 -4.56 -6.93
N HIS A 179 -8.91 -3.59 -6.42
CA HIS A 179 -8.97 -3.30 -4.99
C HIS A 179 -10.34 -2.73 -4.59
N VAL A 180 -11.16 -3.58 -3.98
CA VAL A 180 -12.58 -3.28 -3.68
C VAL A 180 -12.75 -1.98 -2.87
N LEU A 181 -11.96 -1.79 -1.81
CA LEU A 181 -12.11 -0.60 -0.95
C LEU A 181 -11.68 0.69 -1.66
N VAL A 182 -10.60 0.68 -2.43
CA VAL A 182 -10.15 1.86 -3.20
C VAL A 182 -11.19 2.21 -4.27
N GLY A 183 -11.52 1.24 -5.13
CA GLY A 183 -12.52 1.45 -6.18
C GLY A 183 -13.90 1.76 -5.62
N GLY A 184 -14.33 1.04 -4.56
CA GLY A 184 -15.65 1.19 -3.94
C GLY A 184 -15.87 2.56 -3.31
N TRP A 185 -14.93 3.09 -2.54
CA TRP A 185 -15.06 4.43 -1.94
C TRP A 185 -15.11 5.54 -3.00
N ILE A 186 -14.23 5.49 -4.00
CA ILE A 186 -14.26 6.48 -5.11
C ILE A 186 -15.55 6.34 -5.93
N THR A 187 -16.03 5.11 -6.15
CA THR A 187 -17.34 4.86 -6.80
C THR A 187 -18.47 5.49 -6.00
N LEU A 188 -18.54 5.26 -4.70
CA LEU A 188 -19.57 5.83 -3.83
C LEU A 188 -19.59 7.37 -3.92
N LEU A 189 -18.42 8.01 -3.83
CA LEU A 189 -18.32 9.46 -3.89
C LEU A 189 -18.77 10.01 -5.27
N LEU A 190 -18.39 9.32 -6.37
CA LEU A 190 -18.80 9.72 -7.72
C LEU A 190 -20.28 9.45 -7.99
N VAL A 191 -20.85 8.37 -7.43
CA VAL A 191 -22.30 8.12 -7.46
C VAL A 191 -23.04 9.24 -6.74
N LEU A 192 -22.65 9.59 -5.51
CA LEU A 192 -23.26 10.71 -4.76
C LEU A 192 -23.17 12.02 -5.54
N TYR A 193 -21.98 12.34 -6.06
CA TYR A 193 -21.78 13.54 -6.88
C TYR A 193 -22.69 13.55 -8.13
N ARG A 194 -22.76 12.42 -8.85
CA ARG A 194 -23.53 12.30 -10.09
C ARG A 194 -25.04 12.33 -9.85
N THR A 195 -25.51 11.66 -8.79
CA THR A 195 -26.94 11.65 -8.41
C THR A 195 -27.45 13.06 -8.15
N VAL A 196 -26.71 13.90 -7.41
CA VAL A 196 -27.07 15.29 -7.18
C VAL A 196 -27.20 16.06 -8.51
N ALA A 197 -26.29 15.81 -9.46
CA ALA A 197 -26.33 16.43 -10.77
C ALA A 197 -27.52 15.96 -11.64
N LEU A 198 -27.88 14.67 -11.56
CA LEU A 198 -29.02 14.08 -12.27
C LEU A 198 -30.38 14.61 -11.74
N ILE A 199 -30.52 14.67 -10.42
CA ILE A 199 -31.75 15.23 -9.79
C ILE A 199 -31.97 16.67 -10.25
N LYS A 200 -30.91 17.49 -10.30
CA LYS A 200 -31.01 18.88 -10.77
C LYS A 200 -31.40 18.99 -12.27
N LYS A 201 -30.85 18.08 -13.09
CA LYS A 201 -31.06 18.13 -14.57
C LYS A 201 -32.35 17.44 -15.05
N ARG A 202 -32.94 16.54 -14.23
CA ARG A 202 -34.09 15.69 -14.57
C ARG A 202 -33.91 14.89 -15.87
N SER A 203 -32.67 14.59 -16.28
CA SER A 203 -32.36 13.83 -17.49
C SER A 203 -31.52 12.60 -17.14
N PHE A 204 -31.94 11.45 -17.62
CA PHE A 204 -31.27 10.17 -17.41
C PHE A 204 -30.85 9.57 -18.76
N ASP A 205 -29.62 9.10 -18.87
CA ASP A 205 -29.11 8.44 -20.08
C ASP A 205 -29.02 6.91 -19.83
N MET A 206 -29.87 6.14 -20.54
CA MET A 206 -29.88 4.67 -20.45
C MET A 206 -28.52 4.06 -20.80
N SER A 207 -27.77 4.67 -21.71
CA SER A 207 -26.44 4.19 -22.07
C SER A 207 -25.40 4.41 -20.97
N GLU A 208 -25.60 5.39 -20.10
CA GLU A 208 -24.80 5.57 -18.88
C GLU A 208 -25.11 4.46 -17.86
N LEU A 209 -26.39 4.10 -17.69
CA LEU A 209 -26.80 2.99 -16.83
C LEU A 209 -26.19 1.66 -17.30
N THR A 210 -26.27 1.38 -18.60
CA THR A 210 -25.67 0.17 -19.20
C THR A 210 -24.16 0.10 -18.91
N ALA A 211 -23.44 1.22 -19.08
CA ALA A 211 -22.02 1.30 -18.73
C ALA A 211 -21.79 1.08 -17.22
N GLY A 212 -22.68 1.57 -16.37
CA GLY A 212 -22.66 1.33 -14.92
C GLY A 212 -22.82 -0.14 -14.57
N VAL A 213 -23.76 -0.83 -15.21
CA VAL A 213 -23.96 -2.29 -15.03
C VAL A 213 -22.75 -3.07 -15.49
N ILE A 214 -22.19 -2.76 -16.67
CA ILE A 214 -20.97 -3.39 -17.16
C ILE A 214 -19.80 -3.15 -16.19
N GLY A 215 -19.65 -1.89 -15.71
CA GLY A 215 -18.62 -1.56 -14.72
C GLY A 215 -18.79 -2.35 -13.41
N LEU A 216 -20.03 -2.52 -12.94
CA LEU A 216 -20.31 -3.35 -11.77
C LEU A 216 -19.94 -4.82 -12.04
N CYS A 217 -20.29 -5.38 -13.20
CA CYS A 217 -19.91 -6.74 -13.58
C CYS A 217 -18.38 -6.92 -13.59
N ILE A 218 -17.62 -5.95 -14.09
CA ILE A 218 -16.16 -5.97 -14.00
C ILE A 218 -15.72 -5.94 -12.52
N GLY A 219 -16.33 -5.09 -11.71
CA GLY A 219 -16.03 -4.95 -10.28
C GLY A 219 -16.32 -6.21 -9.47
N LEU A 220 -17.25 -7.07 -9.93
CA LEU A 220 -17.55 -8.35 -9.28
C LEU A 220 -16.33 -9.27 -9.21
N ILE A 221 -15.36 -9.15 -10.10
CA ILE A 221 -14.09 -9.90 -10.04
C ILE A 221 -13.39 -9.66 -8.69
N GLY A 222 -13.46 -8.44 -8.14
CA GLY A 222 -12.93 -8.13 -6.82
C GLY A 222 -13.95 -8.35 -5.69
N LEU A 223 -15.24 -8.09 -5.93
CA LEU A 223 -16.28 -8.16 -4.90
C LEU A 223 -16.62 -9.61 -4.50
N VAL A 224 -16.71 -10.53 -5.46
CA VAL A 224 -17.08 -11.93 -5.20
C VAL A 224 -16.12 -12.62 -4.23
N PRO A 225 -14.78 -12.56 -4.41
CA PRO A 225 -13.86 -13.09 -3.41
C PRO A 225 -14.03 -12.47 -2.02
N VAL A 226 -14.24 -11.14 -1.95
CA VAL A 226 -14.42 -10.43 -0.67
C VAL A 226 -15.72 -10.83 0.01
N TRP A 227 -16.78 -11.10 -0.72
CA TRP A 227 -18.04 -11.63 -0.15
C TRP A 227 -17.82 -12.99 0.51
N GLY A 228 -17.02 -13.87 -0.11
CA GLY A 228 -16.62 -15.16 0.45
C GLY A 228 -15.73 -15.07 1.70
N LEU A 229 -15.09 -13.92 1.98
CA LEU A 229 -14.22 -13.74 3.15
C LEU A 229 -14.96 -13.83 4.50
N GLY A 230 -16.27 -13.58 4.53
CA GLY A 230 -17.10 -13.83 5.71
C GLY A 230 -17.30 -15.32 5.99
N GLY A 231 -17.28 -16.16 4.95
CA GLY A 231 -17.43 -17.62 5.02
C GLY A 231 -18.62 -18.08 5.86
N PRO A 232 -18.70 -19.39 6.15
CA PRO A 232 -19.64 -19.94 7.12
C PRO A 232 -19.19 -19.74 8.59
N ALA A 233 -18.34 -18.73 8.85
CA ALA A 233 -17.81 -18.48 10.18
C ALA A 233 -18.93 -18.05 11.14
N GLU A 234 -18.91 -18.59 12.36
CA GLU A 234 -19.81 -18.18 13.42
C GLU A 234 -19.70 -16.67 13.72
N ALA A 235 -20.79 -16.04 14.12
CA ALA A 235 -20.83 -14.61 14.43
C ALA A 235 -19.77 -14.18 15.47
N ALA A 236 -19.45 -15.05 16.43
CA ALA A 236 -18.40 -14.83 17.42
C ALA A 236 -17.01 -14.73 16.78
N VAL A 237 -16.68 -15.59 15.79
CA VAL A 237 -15.41 -15.58 15.05
C VAL A 237 -15.31 -14.30 14.21
N VAL A 238 -16.39 -13.91 13.53
CA VAL A 238 -16.43 -12.66 12.75
C VAL A 238 -16.22 -11.45 13.66
N HIS A 239 -16.85 -11.42 14.83
CA HIS A 239 -16.64 -10.34 15.80
C HIS A 239 -15.18 -10.28 16.28
N GLN A 240 -14.61 -11.42 16.66
CA GLN A 240 -13.22 -11.51 17.08
C GLN A 240 -12.26 -11.06 15.97
N ALA A 241 -12.50 -11.46 14.71
CA ALA A 241 -11.70 -11.05 13.55
C ALA A 241 -11.78 -9.52 13.34
N ASN A 242 -12.96 -8.92 13.48
CA ASN A 242 -13.13 -7.47 13.36
C ASN A 242 -12.38 -6.74 14.50
N HIS A 243 -12.48 -7.21 15.74
CA HIS A 243 -11.70 -6.68 16.87
C HIS A 243 -10.20 -6.75 16.61
N ILE A 244 -9.68 -7.90 16.18
CA ILE A 244 -8.26 -8.07 15.85
C ILE A 244 -7.83 -7.08 14.75
N SER A 245 -8.64 -6.92 13.70
CA SER A 245 -8.35 -5.98 12.61
C SER A 245 -8.25 -4.54 13.11
N VAL A 246 -9.25 -4.10 13.88
CA VAL A 246 -9.42 -2.70 14.27
C VAL A 246 -8.48 -2.32 15.42
N HIS A 247 -8.41 -3.13 16.49
CA HIS A 247 -7.73 -2.75 17.72
C HIS A 247 -6.31 -3.34 17.86
N VAL A 248 -6.02 -4.47 17.21
CA VAL A 248 -4.72 -5.14 17.35
C VAL A 248 -3.80 -4.88 16.16
N ARG A 249 -4.32 -5.04 14.96
CA ARG A 249 -3.48 -5.01 13.74
C ARG A 249 -3.36 -3.63 13.12
N LEU A 250 -4.46 -2.90 12.98
CA LEU A 250 -4.57 -1.70 12.16
C LEU A 250 -5.15 -0.45 12.89
N PRO A 251 -5.01 -0.29 14.22
CA PRO A 251 -5.58 0.88 14.90
C PRO A 251 -5.10 2.20 14.30
N HIS A 252 -3.82 2.26 13.91
CA HIS A 252 -3.19 3.43 13.29
C HIS A 252 -3.70 3.78 11.87
N HIS A 253 -4.61 2.98 11.32
CA HIS A 253 -5.31 3.22 10.05
C HIS A 253 -6.83 3.37 10.22
N LEU A 254 -7.39 2.81 11.29
CA LEU A 254 -8.83 2.62 11.44
C LEU A 254 -9.44 3.42 12.58
N LEU A 255 -8.68 3.71 13.64
CA LEU A 255 -9.13 4.45 14.82
C LEU A 255 -8.55 5.86 14.81
N PHE A 256 -9.43 6.86 14.77
CA PHE A 256 -9.00 8.26 14.87
C PHE A 256 -8.32 8.54 16.21
N SER A 257 -8.81 7.94 17.29
CA SER A 257 -8.23 7.99 18.63
C SER A 257 -6.77 7.50 18.71
N SER A 258 -6.32 6.70 17.73
CA SER A 258 -4.94 6.17 17.63
C SER A 258 -4.04 7.00 16.72
N PHE A 259 -4.54 8.07 16.10
CA PHE A 259 -3.74 8.86 15.17
C PHE A 259 -2.77 9.80 15.90
N GLN A 260 -1.56 9.90 15.39
CA GLN A 260 -0.54 10.78 15.95
C GLN A 260 -0.89 12.25 15.74
N PHE A 261 -0.72 13.08 16.76
CA PHE A 261 -1.04 14.52 16.72
C PHE A 261 -0.36 15.25 15.56
N GLU A 262 0.89 14.90 15.25
CA GLU A 262 1.61 15.49 14.13
C GLU A 262 0.92 15.25 12.78
N ARG A 263 0.36 14.04 12.56
CA ARG A 263 -0.40 13.72 11.34
C ARG A 263 -1.71 14.50 11.28
N LEU A 264 -2.42 14.59 12.41
CA LEU A 264 -3.64 15.39 12.54
C LEU A 264 -3.38 16.86 12.19
N LEU A 265 -2.29 17.41 12.73
CA LEU A 265 -1.91 18.80 12.47
C LEU A 265 -1.56 19.03 11.00
N LYS A 266 -0.70 18.20 10.40
CA LYS A 266 -0.29 18.33 8.99
C LYS A 266 -1.48 18.19 8.04
N PHE A 267 -2.36 17.20 8.28
CA PHE A 267 -3.57 17.02 7.49
C PHE A 267 -4.56 18.17 7.68
N GLY A 268 -4.77 18.63 8.90
CA GLY A 268 -5.61 19.79 9.21
C GLY A 268 -5.14 21.07 8.51
N LEU A 269 -3.82 21.35 8.55
CA LEU A 269 -3.22 22.47 7.81
C LEU A 269 -3.41 22.34 6.30
N LEU A 270 -3.30 21.12 5.74
CA LEU A 270 -3.57 20.88 4.32
C LEU A 270 -5.04 21.15 3.97
N VAL A 271 -5.99 20.71 4.81
CA VAL A 271 -7.43 20.98 4.61
C VAL A 271 -7.72 22.47 4.65
N VAL A 272 -7.24 23.18 5.69
CA VAL A 272 -7.44 24.63 5.83
C VAL A 272 -6.78 25.38 4.66
N GLY A 273 -5.55 25.05 4.31
CA GLY A 273 -4.85 25.63 3.16
C GLY A 273 -5.57 25.37 1.84
N GLY A 274 -6.07 24.15 1.63
CA GLY A 274 -6.87 23.76 0.46
C GLY A 274 -8.17 24.54 0.36
N VAL A 275 -8.89 24.73 1.46
CA VAL A 275 -10.12 25.53 1.52
C VAL A 275 -9.83 27.01 1.21
N LEU A 276 -8.76 27.58 1.80
CA LEU A 276 -8.35 28.95 1.54
C LEU A 276 -7.94 29.15 0.07
N VAL A 277 -7.18 28.22 -0.49
CA VAL A 277 -6.82 28.20 -1.92
C VAL A 277 -8.07 28.16 -2.78
N TRP A 278 -9.04 27.30 -2.46
CA TRP A 278 -10.29 27.22 -3.20
C TRP A 278 -11.11 28.50 -3.10
N TRP A 279 -11.27 29.04 -1.90
CA TRP A 279 -12.02 30.29 -1.69
C TRP A 279 -11.44 31.46 -2.51
N ARG A 280 -10.10 31.58 -2.54
CA ARG A 280 -9.40 32.58 -3.35
C ARG A 280 -9.44 32.27 -4.84
N ALA A 281 -9.39 30.99 -5.20
CA ALA A 281 -9.33 30.54 -6.59
C ALA A 281 -10.71 30.56 -7.29
N ALA A 282 -11.80 30.34 -6.57
CA ALA A 282 -13.13 30.15 -7.12
C ALA A 282 -13.53 31.16 -8.22
N PRO A 283 -13.22 32.47 -8.11
CA PRO A 283 -13.50 33.43 -9.18
C PRO A 283 -12.60 33.33 -10.42
N HIS A 284 -11.50 32.55 -10.34
CA HIS A 284 -10.40 32.63 -11.31
C HIS A 284 -10.05 31.30 -11.96
N VAL A 285 -10.62 30.18 -11.48
CA VAL A 285 -10.31 28.82 -11.94
C VAL A 285 -11.43 28.23 -12.78
N PRO A 286 -11.11 27.27 -13.66
CA PRO A 286 -12.10 26.59 -14.48
C PRO A 286 -13.18 25.93 -13.63
N GLU A 287 -14.46 26.01 -14.06
CA GLU A 287 -15.58 25.32 -13.39
C GLU A 287 -15.31 23.82 -13.20
N ASN A 288 -14.57 23.22 -14.12
CA ASN A 288 -14.20 21.81 -14.11
C ASN A 288 -13.39 21.38 -12.87
N LEU A 289 -12.61 22.29 -12.26
CA LEU A 289 -11.87 22.02 -11.02
C LEU A 289 -12.83 21.74 -9.85
N SER A 290 -14.05 22.28 -9.88
CA SER A 290 -15.06 22.09 -8.84
C SER A 290 -15.39 20.61 -8.58
N VAL A 291 -15.19 19.73 -9.57
CA VAL A 291 -15.38 18.27 -9.43
C VAL A 291 -14.40 17.72 -8.39
N LEU A 292 -13.10 17.99 -8.55
CA LEU A 292 -12.07 17.51 -7.63
C LEU A 292 -12.27 18.06 -6.21
N LEU A 293 -12.58 19.35 -6.11
CA LEU A 293 -12.77 20.02 -4.82
C LEU A 293 -13.99 19.48 -4.08
N ARG A 294 -15.11 19.22 -4.79
CA ARG A 294 -16.29 18.60 -4.20
C ARG A 294 -16.03 17.17 -3.74
N LEU A 295 -15.27 16.39 -4.52
CA LEU A 295 -14.88 15.02 -4.11
C LEU A 295 -13.95 15.04 -2.90
N ALA A 296 -13.02 16.00 -2.82
CA ALA A 296 -12.20 16.21 -1.63
C ALA A 296 -13.06 16.53 -0.39
N LEU A 297 -14.06 17.42 -0.52
CA LEU A 297 -15.01 17.72 0.55
C LEU A 297 -15.85 16.50 0.95
N LEU A 298 -16.35 15.73 -0.02
CA LEU A 298 -17.09 14.50 0.26
C LEU A 298 -16.21 13.47 0.98
N SER A 299 -14.93 13.38 0.65
CA SER A 299 -13.98 12.50 1.36
C SER A 299 -13.71 12.95 2.81
N ILE A 300 -13.72 14.26 3.08
CA ILE A 300 -13.71 14.79 4.45
C ILE A 300 -14.99 14.38 5.19
N GLY A 301 -16.14 14.37 4.51
CA GLY A 301 -17.40 13.84 5.05
C GLY A 301 -17.27 12.38 5.48
N LEU A 302 -16.57 11.54 4.71
CA LEU A 302 -16.26 10.17 5.14
C LEU A 302 -15.37 10.14 6.40
N CYS A 303 -14.36 11.01 6.50
CA CYS A 303 -13.55 11.14 7.72
C CYS A 303 -14.41 11.50 8.93
N VAL A 304 -15.29 12.48 8.78
CA VAL A 304 -16.22 12.87 9.88
C VAL A 304 -17.10 11.68 10.27
N THR A 305 -17.62 10.92 9.31
CA THR A 305 -18.35 9.67 9.59
C THR A 305 -17.49 8.69 10.37
N GLY A 306 -16.24 8.47 9.96
CA GLY A 306 -15.29 7.61 10.68
C GLY A 306 -15.05 8.07 12.13
N ILE A 307 -14.92 9.38 12.36
CA ILE A 307 -14.80 9.98 13.71
C ILE A 307 -16.06 9.72 14.53
N LEU A 308 -17.25 9.94 13.94
CA LEU A 308 -18.51 9.69 14.63
C LEU A 308 -18.71 8.21 14.98
N LEU A 309 -18.22 7.28 14.15
CA LEU A 309 -18.24 5.85 14.45
C LEU A 309 -17.25 5.48 15.57
N ASP A 310 -16.06 6.11 15.61
CA ASP A 310 -15.04 5.83 16.62
C ASP A 310 -15.48 6.33 18.02
N PHE A 311 -16.04 7.53 18.11
CA PHE A 311 -16.43 8.14 19.39
C PHE A 311 -17.91 8.01 19.75
N GLY A 312 -18.78 7.83 18.77
CA GLY A 312 -20.23 7.81 18.97
C GLY A 312 -20.82 6.44 19.27
N LEU A 313 -20.09 5.37 18.97
CA LEU A 313 -20.51 4.00 19.28
C LEU A 313 -19.79 3.50 20.53
N THR A 314 -20.41 2.53 21.22
CA THR A 314 -19.76 1.87 22.35
C THR A 314 -18.43 1.27 21.92
N ALA A 315 -17.36 1.63 22.62
CA ALA A 315 -16.02 1.20 22.32
C ALA A 315 -15.93 -0.34 22.28
N ASP A 316 -15.26 -0.86 21.25
CA ASP A 316 -15.07 -2.28 21.00
C ASP A 316 -16.37 -3.10 20.85
N SER A 317 -17.48 -2.44 20.52
CA SER A 317 -18.72 -3.15 20.22
C SER A 317 -18.67 -3.86 18.86
N PRO A 318 -19.43 -4.95 18.66
CA PRO A 318 -19.51 -5.66 17.37
C PRO A 318 -19.85 -4.72 16.22
N LEU A 319 -20.76 -3.77 16.44
CA LEU A 319 -21.17 -2.79 15.43
C LEU A 319 -20.03 -1.81 15.08
N GLN A 320 -19.37 -1.24 16.11
CA GLN A 320 -18.24 -0.33 15.90
C GLN A 320 -17.13 -1.02 15.09
N ASN A 321 -16.70 -2.22 15.50
CA ASN A 321 -15.64 -2.97 14.84
C ASN A 321 -15.99 -3.36 13.40
N SER A 322 -17.24 -3.76 13.15
CA SER A 322 -17.72 -4.12 11.82
C SER A 322 -17.73 -2.94 10.85
N LEU A 323 -18.02 -1.73 11.34
CA LEU A 323 -18.06 -0.52 10.52
C LEU A 323 -16.65 0.08 10.32
N LEU A 324 -15.82 0.19 11.38
CA LEU A 324 -14.52 0.83 11.30
C LEU A 324 -13.52 0.07 10.40
N ARG A 325 -13.66 -1.24 10.22
CA ARG A 325 -12.81 -2.04 9.32
C ARG A 325 -12.76 -1.56 7.87
N TYR A 326 -13.69 -0.70 7.43
CA TYR A 326 -13.79 -0.23 6.04
C TYR A 326 -12.94 1.01 5.71
N TYR A 327 -11.98 1.40 6.55
CA TYR A 327 -10.97 2.43 6.25
C TYR A 327 -11.53 3.80 5.86
N TRP A 328 -12.43 4.36 6.66
CA TRP A 328 -13.13 5.63 6.42
C TRP A 328 -12.22 6.83 6.14
N PHE A 329 -10.97 6.79 6.60
CA PHE A 329 -10.01 7.89 6.54
C PHE A 329 -9.12 7.88 5.29
N ARG A 330 -8.90 6.71 4.65
CA ARG A 330 -7.90 6.58 3.56
C ARG A 330 -8.23 7.33 2.29
N THR A 331 -9.52 7.47 1.95
CA THR A 331 -9.93 8.17 0.72
C THR A 331 -9.59 9.64 0.77
N SER A 332 -9.67 10.27 1.95
CA SER A 332 -9.27 11.66 2.14
C SER A 332 -7.75 11.86 2.07
N ASP A 333 -6.95 10.87 2.48
CA ASP A 333 -5.49 10.89 2.32
C ASP A 333 -5.05 11.00 0.84
N VAL A 334 -5.96 10.72 -0.09
CA VAL A 334 -5.71 10.81 -1.53
C VAL A 334 -6.41 12.02 -2.15
N LEU A 335 -7.73 12.18 -1.92
CA LEU A 335 -8.51 13.21 -2.59
C LEU A 335 -8.24 14.62 -2.08
N VAL A 336 -7.90 14.80 -0.81
CA VAL A 336 -7.55 16.12 -0.26
C VAL A 336 -6.20 16.60 -0.82
N PRO A 337 -5.10 15.83 -0.77
CA PRO A 337 -3.86 16.20 -1.45
C PRO A 337 -4.02 16.41 -2.96
N LEU A 338 -4.84 15.58 -3.63
CA LEU A 338 -5.11 15.73 -5.06
C LEU A 338 -5.81 17.08 -5.35
N GLY A 339 -6.87 17.38 -4.61
CA GLY A 339 -7.59 18.66 -4.74
C GLY A 339 -6.70 19.87 -4.45
N ALA A 340 -5.86 19.80 -3.41
CA ALA A 340 -4.92 20.86 -3.04
C ALA A 340 -3.83 21.05 -4.10
N ALA A 341 -3.23 19.98 -4.63
CA ALA A 341 -2.20 20.06 -5.66
C ALA A 341 -2.73 20.67 -6.96
N PHE A 342 -3.82 20.13 -7.50
CA PHE A 342 -4.41 20.62 -8.74
C PHE A 342 -5.06 22.00 -8.57
N GLY A 343 -5.68 22.28 -7.43
CA GLY A 343 -6.25 23.57 -7.08
C GLY A 343 -5.17 24.66 -6.97
N GLY A 344 -4.09 24.37 -6.26
CA GLY A 344 -2.95 25.27 -6.08
C GLY A 344 -2.28 25.61 -7.41
N VAL A 345 -2.02 24.61 -8.26
CA VAL A 345 -1.42 24.82 -9.59
C VAL A 345 -2.37 25.61 -10.50
N SER A 346 -3.68 25.32 -10.49
CA SER A 346 -4.66 26.07 -11.26
C SER A 346 -4.72 27.54 -10.85
N LEU A 347 -4.72 27.83 -9.54
CA LEU A 347 -4.70 29.20 -9.01
C LEU A 347 -3.41 29.92 -9.43
N ALA A 348 -2.27 29.28 -9.26
CA ALA A 348 -0.99 29.87 -9.62
C ALA A 348 -0.89 30.15 -11.12
N ASN A 349 -1.43 29.26 -11.98
CA ASN A 349 -1.52 29.50 -13.42
C ASN A 349 -2.43 30.71 -13.76
N ALA A 350 -3.58 30.83 -13.08
CA ALA A 350 -4.49 31.96 -13.24
C ALA A 350 -3.86 33.29 -12.80
N LEU A 351 -3.10 33.30 -11.70
CA LEU A 351 -2.38 34.47 -11.21
C LEU A 351 -1.18 34.83 -12.10
N ALA A 352 -0.48 33.81 -12.63
CA ALA A 352 0.65 34.01 -13.55
C ALA A 352 0.24 34.66 -14.88
N ALA A 353 -1.01 34.46 -15.31
CA ALA A 353 -1.57 35.16 -16.46
C ALA A 353 -1.66 36.68 -16.24
N ARG A 354 -1.64 37.15 -14.99
CA ARG A 354 -1.66 38.57 -14.59
C ARG A 354 -0.27 39.17 -14.36
N GLY A 355 0.78 38.31 -14.19
CA GLY A 355 2.16 38.80 -13.99
C GLY A 355 3.21 37.68 -14.09
N ARG A 356 4.24 37.90 -14.93
CA ARG A 356 5.29 36.89 -15.22
C ARG A 356 6.13 36.47 -13.99
N GLY A 357 6.23 37.28 -12.95
CA GLY A 357 7.01 36.98 -11.74
C GLY A 357 6.48 35.82 -10.93
N MET A 358 5.15 35.71 -10.77
CA MET A 358 4.50 34.67 -9.98
C MET A 358 4.62 33.27 -10.60
N ALA A 359 4.58 33.17 -11.95
CA ALA A 359 4.81 31.91 -12.65
C ALA A 359 6.22 31.37 -12.43
N LYS A 360 7.23 32.27 -12.49
CA LYS A 360 8.63 31.91 -12.22
C LYS A 360 8.81 31.46 -10.77
N ALA A 361 8.22 32.17 -9.80
CA ALA A 361 8.28 31.81 -8.39
C ALA A 361 7.65 30.40 -8.14
N LEU A 362 6.51 30.09 -8.76
CA LEU A 362 5.89 28.78 -8.65
C LEU A 362 6.78 27.65 -9.22
N ILE A 363 7.35 27.87 -10.42
CA ILE A 363 8.26 26.89 -11.04
C ILE A 363 9.48 26.65 -10.15
N ILE A 364 10.09 27.71 -9.61
CA ILE A 364 11.25 27.59 -8.72
C ILE A 364 10.85 26.87 -7.42
N ALA A 365 9.75 27.25 -6.78
CA ALA A 365 9.27 26.59 -5.56
C ALA A 365 8.98 25.11 -5.80
N THR A 366 8.36 24.76 -6.93
CA THR A 366 8.09 23.35 -7.29
C THR A 366 9.37 22.60 -7.58
N ALA A 367 10.33 23.21 -8.29
CA ALA A 367 11.64 22.59 -8.54
C ALA A 367 12.38 22.29 -7.24
N VAL A 368 12.41 23.24 -6.29
CA VAL A 368 13.03 23.05 -4.96
C VAL A 368 12.30 21.93 -4.20
N MET A 369 10.96 21.93 -4.18
CA MET A 369 10.17 20.91 -3.50
C MET A 369 10.35 19.51 -4.13
N VAL A 370 10.65 19.41 -5.42
CA VAL A 370 10.91 18.13 -6.11
C VAL A 370 12.33 17.65 -5.88
N VAL A 371 13.31 18.53 -5.90
CA VAL A 371 14.73 18.16 -5.74
C VAL A 371 15.02 17.59 -4.36
N TRP A 372 14.43 18.16 -3.31
CA TRP A 372 14.68 17.73 -1.93
C TRP A 372 14.29 16.26 -1.68
N PRO A 373 13.07 15.78 -1.98
CA PRO A 373 12.70 14.38 -1.79
C PRO A 373 13.50 13.41 -2.66
N VAL A 374 13.88 13.83 -3.88
CA VAL A 374 14.76 13.03 -4.74
C VAL A 374 16.13 12.86 -4.08
N TRP A 375 16.69 13.96 -3.58
CA TRP A 375 17.99 13.94 -2.88
C TRP A 375 17.92 13.10 -1.59
N GLU A 376 16.89 13.31 -0.77
CA GLU A 376 16.67 12.57 0.47
C GLU A 376 16.50 11.07 0.19
N PHE A 377 15.70 10.71 -0.82
CA PHE A 377 15.50 9.33 -1.22
C PHE A 377 16.78 8.67 -1.73
N GLN A 378 17.53 9.34 -2.62
CA GLN A 378 18.78 8.82 -3.16
C GLN A 378 19.81 8.59 -2.05
N ASN A 379 19.90 9.48 -1.05
CA ASN A 379 20.79 9.31 0.08
C ASN A 379 20.30 8.29 1.11
N ALA A 380 18.99 8.25 1.40
CA ALA A 380 18.46 7.38 2.44
C ALA A 380 18.17 5.96 1.95
N ARG A 381 17.47 5.79 0.84
CA ARG A 381 16.96 4.46 0.43
C ARG A 381 17.92 3.63 -0.42
N PHE A 382 18.71 4.25 -1.29
CA PHE A 382 19.70 3.49 -2.06
C PHE A 382 20.93 3.12 -1.21
N TRP A 383 21.25 3.93 -0.21
CA TRP A 383 22.50 3.82 0.55
C TRP A 383 22.28 3.47 2.02
N ASP A 384 21.08 3.59 2.56
CA ASP A 384 20.76 3.27 3.95
C ASP A 384 19.81 2.09 4.07
N PRO A 385 20.27 0.90 4.49
CA PRO A 385 19.40 -0.26 4.73
C PRO A 385 18.31 0.00 5.79
N ARG A 386 18.45 1.02 6.64
CA ARG A 386 17.41 1.37 7.63
C ARG A 386 16.13 1.82 6.94
N ALA A 387 16.24 2.58 5.85
CA ALA A 387 15.08 2.99 5.06
C ALA A 387 14.39 1.78 4.39
N ARG A 388 15.11 0.67 4.20
CA ARG A 388 14.59 -0.61 3.73
C ARG A 388 14.19 -1.55 4.87
N GLY A 389 14.59 -1.23 6.11
CA GLY A 389 14.38 -2.09 7.27
C GLY A 389 12.93 -2.48 7.50
N ASP A 390 12.00 -1.53 7.30
CA ASP A 390 10.56 -1.78 7.40
C ASP A 390 10.06 -2.70 6.28
N ALA A 391 10.59 -2.56 5.06
CA ALA A 391 10.25 -3.42 3.94
C ALA A 391 10.77 -4.84 4.14
N LEU A 392 11.99 -4.97 4.66
CA LEU A 392 12.63 -6.25 4.90
C LEU A 392 12.22 -6.89 6.24
N GLY A 393 11.64 -6.11 7.16
CA GLY A 393 11.32 -6.58 8.51
C GLY A 393 12.56 -6.87 9.35
N LEU A 394 13.70 -6.26 9.01
CA LEU A 394 14.96 -6.48 9.72
C LEU A 394 15.00 -5.70 11.03
N PRO A 395 15.63 -6.25 12.08
CA PRO A 395 15.89 -5.52 13.32
C PRO A 395 16.75 -4.29 13.04
N GLN A 396 16.39 -3.18 13.67
CA GLN A 396 17.18 -1.96 13.61
C GLN A 396 18.18 -1.90 14.77
N ALA A 397 19.46 -1.76 14.43
CA ALA A 397 20.48 -1.47 15.45
C ALA A 397 20.43 0.01 15.80
N THR A 398 20.27 0.33 17.09
CA THR A 398 20.35 1.71 17.62
C THR A 398 21.82 2.06 17.87
N ILE A 399 22.48 2.62 16.88
CA ILE A 399 23.87 3.09 16.97
C ILE A 399 23.87 4.59 16.65
N SER A 400 24.53 5.39 17.50
CA SER A 400 24.53 6.85 17.36
C SER A 400 25.30 7.34 16.12
N ASP A 401 26.36 6.60 15.72
CA ASP A 401 27.13 6.93 14.51
C ASP A 401 26.42 6.40 13.25
N PRO A 402 26.02 7.27 12.31
CA PRO A 402 25.32 6.88 11.09
C PRO A 402 26.11 5.91 10.19
N HIS A 403 27.42 6.09 10.07
CA HIS A 403 28.26 5.21 9.24
C HIS A 403 28.37 3.81 9.83
N ARG A 404 28.58 3.72 11.13
CA ARG A 404 28.61 2.44 11.84
C ARG A 404 27.24 1.76 11.82
N GLN A 405 26.17 2.50 12.00
CA GLN A 405 24.81 1.97 11.93
C GLN A 405 24.51 1.40 10.55
N ARG A 406 24.93 2.09 9.47
CA ARG A 406 24.80 1.60 8.10
C ARG A 406 25.56 0.30 7.87
N ALA A 407 26.82 0.23 8.30
CA ALA A 407 27.65 -0.95 8.16
C ALA A 407 27.03 -2.17 8.87
N VAL A 408 26.49 -1.95 10.08
CA VAL A 408 25.80 -3.02 10.85
C VAL A 408 24.52 -3.44 10.15
N SER A 409 23.68 -2.52 9.66
CA SER A 409 22.43 -2.84 8.96
C SER A 409 22.69 -3.66 7.68
N LEU A 410 23.72 -3.31 6.89
CA LEU A 410 24.13 -4.10 5.71
C LEU A 410 24.60 -5.50 6.09
N ARG A 411 25.30 -5.64 7.22
CA ARG A 411 25.74 -6.95 7.72
C ARG A 411 24.54 -7.79 8.16
N ILE A 412 23.57 -7.20 8.86
CA ILE A 412 22.33 -7.86 9.26
C ILE A 412 21.59 -8.41 8.02
N GLU A 413 21.38 -7.56 7.00
CA GLU A 413 20.74 -7.96 5.75
C GLU A 413 21.49 -9.11 5.07
N ARG A 414 22.80 -8.99 4.95
CA ARG A 414 23.65 -10.02 4.34
C ARG A 414 23.56 -11.36 5.06
N HIS A 415 23.60 -11.38 6.40
CA HIS A 415 23.47 -12.58 7.21
C HIS A 415 22.07 -13.20 7.08
N PHE A 416 21.02 -12.39 7.07
CA PHE A 416 19.67 -12.87 6.80
C PHE A 416 19.55 -13.55 5.44
N LEU A 417 20.04 -12.90 4.37
CA LEU A 417 20.02 -13.46 3.03
C LEU A 417 20.84 -14.75 2.91
N ALA A 418 21.98 -14.83 3.60
CA ALA A 418 22.79 -16.06 3.66
C ALA A 418 22.02 -17.21 4.33
N CYS A 419 21.33 -16.95 5.44
CA CYS A 419 20.47 -17.96 6.09
C CYS A 419 19.33 -18.41 5.17
N CYS A 420 18.65 -17.48 4.49
CA CYS A 420 17.60 -17.81 3.53
C CYS A 420 18.13 -18.66 2.37
N GLN A 421 19.33 -18.34 1.86
CA GLN A 421 19.98 -19.10 0.79
C GLN A 421 20.37 -20.51 1.26
N TRP A 422 20.87 -20.63 2.50
CA TRP A 422 21.16 -21.94 3.09
C TRP A 422 19.89 -22.79 3.20
N ILE A 423 18.81 -22.25 3.79
CA ILE A 423 17.51 -22.91 3.91
C ILE A 423 17.01 -23.38 2.53
N ARG A 424 17.06 -22.50 1.55
CA ARG A 424 16.61 -22.81 0.18
C ARG A 424 17.36 -23.99 -0.44
N ARG A 425 18.65 -24.15 -0.15
CA ARG A 425 19.51 -25.18 -0.76
C ARG A 425 19.52 -26.50 -0.01
N HIS A 426 19.32 -26.47 1.32
CA HIS A 426 19.56 -27.63 2.17
C HIS A 426 18.30 -28.17 2.86
N THR A 427 17.14 -27.57 2.64
CA THR A 427 15.91 -28.07 3.22
C THR A 427 14.92 -28.53 2.14
N PRO A 428 13.99 -29.47 2.44
CA PRO A 428 12.91 -29.86 1.53
C PRO A 428 12.02 -28.68 1.16
N THR A 429 11.32 -28.76 0.02
CA THR A 429 10.36 -27.73 -0.42
C THR A 429 9.19 -27.57 0.52
N GLU A 430 8.80 -28.63 1.20
CA GLU A 430 7.72 -28.74 2.17
C GLU A 430 8.11 -28.23 3.57
N ALA A 431 9.39 -27.90 3.79
CA ALA A 431 9.88 -27.47 5.09
C ALA A 431 9.14 -26.22 5.58
N VAL A 432 8.67 -26.28 6.83
CA VAL A 432 8.06 -25.15 7.54
C VAL A 432 9.06 -24.57 8.52
N VAL A 433 9.21 -23.26 8.53
CA VAL A 433 10.20 -22.54 9.32
C VAL A 433 9.52 -21.58 10.30
N ILE A 434 9.92 -21.60 11.56
CA ILE A 434 9.59 -20.53 12.50
C ILE A 434 10.57 -19.37 12.24
N THR A 435 10.04 -18.20 11.94
CA THR A 435 10.83 -16.99 11.62
C THR A 435 10.61 -15.89 12.67
N PRO A 436 11.46 -14.86 12.77
CA PRO A 436 11.16 -13.71 13.61
C PRO A 436 9.86 -13.01 13.17
N VAL A 437 9.02 -12.59 14.12
CA VAL A 437 7.65 -12.09 13.88
C VAL A 437 7.51 -10.99 12.84
N ARG A 438 8.54 -10.15 12.66
CA ARG A 438 8.54 -9.05 11.68
C ARG A 438 9.21 -9.41 10.36
N GLN A 439 9.70 -10.63 10.20
CA GLN A 439 10.45 -11.07 9.03
C GLN A 439 9.50 -11.37 7.85
N GLN A 440 9.06 -10.34 7.14
CA GLN A 440 8.05 -10.45 6.09
C GLN A 440 8.59 -10.85 4.71
N THR A 441 9.92 -10.95 4.53
CA THR A 441 10.54 -11.28 3.24
C THR A 441 11.16 -12.68 3.21
N PHE A 442 10.88 -13.50 4.22
CA PHE A 442 11.42 -14.84 4.30
C PHE A 442 11.01 -15.70 3.10
N LYS A 443 9.71 -15.81 2.80
CA LYS A 443 9.20 -16.58 1.66
C LYS A 443 9.76 -16.10 0.31
N TRP A 444 9.97 -14.80 0.19
CA TRP A 444 10.58 -14.20 -1.01
C TRP A 444 12.02 -14.70 -1.25
N ASN A 445 12.82 -14.83 -0.19
CA ASN A 445 14.23 -15.16 -0.28
C ASN A 445 14.51 -16.65 -0.14
N ALA A 446 13.87 -17.32 0.83
CA ALA A 446 14.09 -18.72 1.13
C ALA A 446 13.24 -19.69 0.28
N LEU A 447 12.15 -19.23 -0.33
CA LEU A 447 11.19 -20.04 -1.09
C LEU A 447 10.66 -21.24 -0.27
N ARG A 448 10.44 -21.04 1.03
CA ARG A 448 9.92 -22.04 1.97
C ARG A 448 8.75 -21.46 2.76
N ALA A 449 7.95 -22.36 3.30
CA ALA A 449 6.83 -22.01 4.16
C ALA A 449 7.30 -21.44 5.50
N GLU A 450 6.54 -20.50 6.06
CA GLU A 450 6.72 -20.03 7.42
C GLU A 450 5.43 -20.18 8.23
N VAL A 451 5.56 -20.35 9.54
CA VAL A 451 4.40 -20.59 10.41
C VAL A 451 3.48 -19.38 10.44
N VAL A 452 4.03 -18.19 10.65
CA VAL A 452 3.29 -16.92 10.66
C VAL A 452 4.23 -15.72 10.73
N THR A 453 3.87 -14.62 10.07
CA THR A 453 4.49 -13.30 10.29
C THR A 453 3.45 -12.25 10.62
N ARG A 454 3.89 -11.11 11.18
CA ARG A 454 3.00 -9.99 11.48
C ARG A 454 2.37 -9.39 10.22
N LYS A 455 3.05 -9.45 9.07
CA LYS A 455 2.62 -8.80 7.82
C LYS A 455 1.61 -9.65 7.05
N ASP A 456 1.83 -10.93 6.99
CA ASP A 456 1.05 -11.87 6.17
C ASP A 456 -0.21 -12.31 6.93
N MET A 457 -1.19 -11.45 6.91
CA MET A 457 -2.46 -11.60 7.58
C MET A 457 -3.51 -12.06 6.58
N PRO A 458 -4.16 -13.23 6.78
CA PRO A 458 -5.33 -13.63 6.02
C PRO A 458 -6.44 -12.60 6.07
N GLN A 459 -7.27 -12.55 5.04
CA GLN A 459 -8.36 -11.58 4.96
C GLN A 459 -9.71 -12.16 5.40
N ASP A 460 -9.84 -13.47 5.43
CA ASP A 460 -11.01 -14.19 5.94
C ASP A 460 -11.04 -14.22 7.47
N ALA A 461 -12.25 -14.29 8.04
CA ALA A 461 -12.45 -14.17 9.48
C ALA A 461 -11.74 -15.29 10.26
N SER A 462 -11.89 -16.54 9.84
CA SER A 462 -11.28 -17.70 10.50
C SER A 462 -9.76 -17.68 10.42
N GLY A 463 -9.22 -17.40 9.22
CA GLY A 463 -7.77 -17.27 9.01
C GLY A 463 -7.16 -16.13 9.81
N LEU A 464 -7.88 -15.01 9.97
CA LEU A 464 -7.41 -13.88 10.77
C LEU A 464 -7.33 -14.23 12.27
N VAL A 465 -8.31 -14.96 12.80
CA VAL A 465 -8.28 -15.43 14.20
C VAL A 465 -7.15 -16.45 14.40
N ASP A 466 -6.96 -17.39 13.46
CA ASP A 466 -5.85 -18.36 13.52
C ASP A 466 -4.48 -17.64 13.42
N TRP A 467 -4.33 -16.67 12.51
CA TRP A 467 -3.14 -15.81 12.44
C TRP A 467 -2.81 -15.15 13.78
N TYR A 468 -3.82 -14.62 14.47
CA TYR A 468 -3.64 -14.00 15.77
C TYR A 468 -3.23 -15.02 16.83
N ASN A 469 -3.89 -16.18 16.88
CA ASN A 469 -3.57 -17.26 17.81
C ASN A 469 -2.15 -17.79 17.61
N ARG A 470 -1.72 -17.97 16.35
CA ARG A 470 -0.33 -18.36 16.02
C ARG A 470 0.68 -17.32 16.53
N GLN A 471 0.37 -16.03 16.40
CA GLN A 471 1.24 -14.98 16.92
C GLN A 471 1.27 -14.93 18.46
N VAL A 472 0.15 -15.16 19.11
CA VAL A 472 0.09 -15.25 20.58
C VAL A 472 0.90 -16.45 21.07
N THR A 473 0.75 -17.60 20.43
CA THR A 473 1.48 -18.83 20.79
C THR A 473 2.99 -18.69 20.59
N LEU A 474 3.42 -18.22 19.41
CA LEU A 474 4.85 -18.16 19.06
C LEU A 474 5.58 -16.96 19.66
N TYR A 475 4.90 -15.83 19.88
CA TYR A 475 5.60 -14.58 20.22
C TYR A 475 5.04 -13.88 21.46
N ALA A 476 4.05 -14.47 22.14
CA ALA A 476 3.38 -13.91 23.32
C ALA A 476 2.92 -12.44 23.12
N VAL A 477 2.34 -12.14 21.98
CA VAL A 477 1.99 -10.78 21.54
C VAL A 477 1.04 -10.06 22.52
N ARG A 478 0.30 -10.78 23.37
CA ARG A 478 -0.62 -10.20 24.40
C ARG A 478 0.05 -9.24 25.38
N SER A 479 1.34 -9.42 25.63
CA SER A 479 2.09 -8.62 26.63
C SER A 479 3.00 -7.56 25.99
N GLY A 480 2.77 -7.22 24.73
CA GLY A 480 3.32 -6.02 24.13
C GLY A 480 4.79 -6.03 23.74
N ARG A 481 5.51 -7.14 23.64
CA ARG A 481 6.88 -7.18 23.05
C ARG A 481 7.66 -8.46 23.27
N ARG A 482 7.06 -9.60 23.40
CA ARG A 482 7.82 -10.84 23.49
C ARG A 482 8.04 -11.42 22.08
N GLY A 483 9.29 -11.56 21.66
CA GLY A 483 9.68 -12.33 20.48
C GLY A 483 10.19 -13.70 20.88
N LEU A 484 10.57 -14.55 19.95
CA LEU A 484 11.17 -15.87 20.18
C LEU A 484 12.29 -15.89 21.26
N ARG A 485 12.95 -14.77 21.48
CA ARG A 485 14.02 -14.61 22.49
C ARG A 485 13.56 -14.77 23.94
N GLN A 486 12.28 -14.52 24.21
CA GLN A 486 11.75 -14.50 25.58
C GLN A 486 11.00 -15.79 25.92
N GLN A 487 10.85 -16.69 24.96
CA GLN A 487 10.27 -18.00 25.19
C GLN A 487 11.33 -18.99 25.68
N SER A 488 10.95 -19.98 26.50
CA SER A 488 11.81 -21.09 26.86
C SER A 488 12.05 -21.99 25.65
N ASN A 489 13.07 -22.85 25.73
CA ASN A 489 13.31 -23.86 24.71
C ASN A 489 12.14 -24.84 24.60
N ASP A 490 11.48 -25.17 25.73
CA ASP A 490 10.30 -26.05 25.75
C ASP A 490 9.10 -25.43 25.05
N GLU A 491 8.85 -24.12 25.24
CA GLU A 491 7.79 -23.38 24.52
C GLU A 491 8.05 -23.36 23.01
N ILE A 492 9.31 -23.16 22.60
CA ILE A 492 9.67 -23.16 21.17
C ILE A 492 9.54 -24.57 20.57
N ALA A 493 10.03 -25.62 21.25
CA ALA A 493 9.93 -27.01 20.80
C ALA A 493 8.45 -27.44 20.71
N SER A 494 7.63 -27.10 21.71
CA SER A 494 6.20 -27.39 21.71
C SER A 494 5.46 -26.65 20.58
N SER A 495 5.82 -25.39 20.31
CA SER A 495 5.26 -24.63 19.19
C SER A 495 5.70 -25.20 17.85
N ALA A 496 6.95 -25.65 17.72
CA ALA A 496 7.44 -26.29 16.51
C ALA A 496 6.67 -27.58 16.21
N LYS A 497 6.43 -28.40 17.23
CA LYS A 497 5.61 -29.62 17.12
C LYS A 497 4.16 -29.30 16.73
N LEU A 498 3.53 -28.31 17.39
CA LEU A 498 2.16 -27.88 17.11
C LEU A 498 1.97 -27.43 15.66
N PHE A 499 2.93 -26.70 15.11
CA PHE A 499 2.87 -26.15 13.75
C PHE A 499 3.66 -26.96 12.71
N THR A 500 4.11 -28.16 13.05
CA THR A 500 4.91 -29.04 12.18
C THR A 500 6.14 -28.37 11.58
N ALA A 501 6.73 -27.43 12.32
CA ALA A 501 7.89 -26.68 11.88
C ALA A 501 9.18 -27.46 12.15
N SER A 502 9.92 -27.79 11.09
CA SER A 502 11.17 -28.56 11.17
C SER A 502 12.40 -27.67 11.33
N TYR A 503 12.27 -26.36 11.10
CA TYR A 503 13.40 -25.44 11.16
C TYR A 503 13.01 -24.15 11.90
N LEU A 504 14.05 -23.52 12.48
CA LEU A 504 13.95 -22.25 13.18
C LEU A 504 15.00 -21.29 12.62
N LEU A 505 14.57 -20.14 12.14
CA LEU A 505 15.42 -18.98 11.83
C LEU A 505 15.35 -18.01 13.00
N ILE A 506 16.44 -17.86 13.74
CA ILE A 506 16.50 -16.96 14.88
C ILE A 506 17.45 -15.79 14.63
N SER A 507 17.07 -14.63 15.13
CA SER A 507 17.93 -13.43 15.14
C SER A 507 18.78 -13.42 16.39
N GLN A 508 20.10 -13.33 16.25
CA GLN A 508 21.10 -13.38 17.32
C GLN A 508 21.62 -11.98 17.67
N PHE A 509 20.74 -11.04 18.07
CA PHE A 509 21.13 -9.67 18.38
C PHE A 509 21.76 -9.46 19.76
N SER A 510 21.87 -10.48 20.59
CA SER A 510 22.53 -10.42 21.90
C SER A 510 23.40 -11.66 22.11
N VAL A 511 24.45 -11.51 22.90
CA VAL A 511 25.35 -12.60 23.31
C VAL A 511 24.56 -13.79 23.88
N ALA A 512 23.47 -13.53 24.61
CA ALA A 512 22.55 -14.57 25.07
C ALA A 512 21.81 -15.31 23.91
N GLY A 513 21.80 -14.79 22.70
CA GLY A 513 21.20 -15.45 21.54
C GLY A 513 22.13 -16.39 20.80
N GLU A 514 23.44 -16.19 20.89
CA GLU A 514 24.44 -17.03 20.19
C GLU A 514 24.53 -18.45 20.78
N HIS A 515 24.32 -18.60 22.08
CA HIS A 515 24.43 -19.85 22.82
C HIS A 515 23.09 -20.35 23.40
N ARG A 516 21.99 -19.83 22.89
CA ARG A 516 20.67 -20.07 23.48
C ARG A 516 20.27 -21.53 23.53
N PHE A 517 20.65 -22.32 22.54
CA PHE A 517 20.27 -23.72 22.40
C PHE A 517 21.44 -24.68 22.71
N ASP A 518 22.57 -24.18 23.21
CA ASP A 518 23.71 -25.02 23.54
C ASP A 518 23.32 -26.03 24.62
N GLY A 519 23.63 -27.31 24.33
CA GLY A 519 23.29 -28.42 25.22
C GLY A 519 21.86 -28.95 25.12
N ASP A 520 20.97 -28.34 24.29
CA ASP A 520 19.63 -28.86 24.05
C ASP A 520 19.59 -29.66 22.75
N ALA A 521 19.55 -31.00 22.86
CA ALA A 521 19.62 -31.93 21.73
C ALA A 521 18.47 -31.80 20.72
N ARG A 522 17.38 -31.11 21.08
CA ARG A 522 16.25 -30.84 20.19
C ARG A 522 16.56 -29.80 19.11
N PHE A 523 17.60 -28.97 19.31
CA PHE A 523 17.96 -27.89 18.42
C PHE A 523 19.37 -28.11 17.87
N ILE A 524 19.49 -28.45 16.59
CA ILE A 524 20.75 -28.64 15.91
C ILE A 524 21.07 -27.42 15.07
N LYS A 525 22.14 -26.70 15.41
CA LYS A 525 22.60 -25.55 14.62
C LYS A 525 23.23 -26.02 13.31
N HIS A 526 22.73 -25.55 12.21
CA HIS A 526 23.22 -25.84 10.86
C HIS A 526 23.97 -24.69 10.22
N PHE A 527 23.55 -23.44 10.51
CA PHE A 527 24.17 -22.29 9.88
C PHE A 527 24.07 -21.03 10.80
N PRO A 528 25.12 -20.19 10.86
CA PRO A 528 26.46 -20.44 10.33
C PRO A 528 27.16 -21.57 11.07
N THR A 529 28.16 -22.20 10.42
CA THR A 529 29.07 -23.14 11.03
C THR A 529 29.96 -22.45 12.07
N GLU A 530 30.54 -23.21 12.99
CA GLU A 530 31.33 -22.68 14.12
C GLU A 530 32.39 -21.66 13.69
N GLY A 531 32.52 -20.59 14.46
CA GLY A 531 33.51 -19.51 14.28
C GLY A 531 33.00 -18.20 13.64
N ASP A 532 31.84 -18.19 13.00
CA ASP A 532 31.30 -17.01 12.39
C ASP A 532 30.26 -16.31 13.29
N HIS A 533 30.60 -15.11 13.76
CA HIS A 533 29.60 -14.24 14.41
C HIS A 533 28.55 -13.78 13.42
N SER A 534 27.35 -14.33 13.50
CA SER A 534 26.23 -13.98 12.63
C SER A 534 25.06 -13.38 13.41
N TYR A 535 24.39 -12.40 12.80
CA TYR A 535 23.15 -11.84 13.36
C TYR A 535 21.95 -12.79 13.22
N TYR A 536 22.06 -13.83 12.45
CA TYR A 536 21.03 -14.87 12.28
C TYR A 536 21.65 -16.27 12.33
N ALA A 537 20.83 -17.23 12.77
CA ALA A 537 21.21 -18.63 12.74
C ALA A 537 20.02 -19.50 12.34
N VAL A 538 20.31 -20.63 11.72
CA VAL A 538 19.35 -21.67 11.34
C VAL A 538 19.57 -22.89 12.19
N TYR A 539 18.48 -23.35 12.80
CA TYR A 539 18.46 -24.58 13.59
C TYR A 539 17.43 -25.55 12.98
N GLU A 540 17.75 -26.82 12.96
CA GLU A 540 16.78 -27.90 12.81
C GLU A 540 16.12 -28.16 14.16
N VAL A 541 14.82 -28.41 14.18
CA VAL A 541 14.07 -28.76 15.39
C VAL A 541 13.64 -30.21 15.29
N ARG A 542 14.19 -31.04 16.17
CA ARG A 542 13.79 -32.45 16.30
C ARG A 542 12.53 -32.57 17.13
N HIS A 543 11.57 -33.29 16.58
CA HIS A 543 10.32 -33.64 17.28
C HIS A 543 10.56 -34.98 17.98
N GLU A 544 10.68 -34.97 19.31
CA GLU A 544 10.68 -36.18 20.11
C GLU A 544 9.28 -36.80 20.20
#